data_868ad6fd9db28f496ce509608c77a858
#
_entry.id   868ad6fd9db28f496ce509608c77a858
#
_cell.length_a   1.000
_cell.length_b   1.000
_cell.length_c   1.000
_cell.angle_alpha   90.00
_cell.angle_beta   90.00
_cell.angle_gamma   90.00
#
_symmetry.space_group_name_H-M   'P 1'
#
loop_
_entity.id
_entity.type
_entity.pdbx_description
1 polymer ?
#
loop_
_entity_poly.entity_id
_entity_poly.type
_entity_poly.pdbx_seq_one_letter_code
_entity_poly.pdbx_strand_id
1 'polypeptide(L)'
;NGFIKVIKKYMSLTTRIFHFLARMPLPLMQRLGAVLGWLVWWLSPSYRRNFKANVHAAGVAWRDARPAVAAIGAMVAELPWVWMRPHSAKLDGLVKWDGAEHFEAAMQAGKGAIIMSPHLGAWEIGAQAIAEKFGPTYGPMVALFRPARKAWLEPLVANARTRPFLDSAPTSLAGVRTLIRTLRNGGYTAILPDQVPPLGQGVWAPFFGRDVYTMTLLAK
;
A
#
# COMPACT_ATOMS: atom_id res chain seq x y z
N ASN A 1 9.50 -22.15 24.95
CA ASN A 1 9.86 -23.04 23.82
C ASN A 1 8.71 -23.87 23.25
N GLY A 2 7.63 -24.17 24.01
CA GLY A 2 6.46 -24.95 23.57
C GLY A 2 5.55 -24.15 22.59
N PHE A 3 5.29 -22.88 22.86
CA PHE A 3 4.41 -22.01 22.08
C PHE A 3 4.92 -21.79 20.65
N ILE A 4 6.23 -21.61 20.48
CA ILE A 4 6.87 -21.45 19.16
C ILE A 4 6.80 -22.75 18.33
N LYS A 5 6.89 -23.94 18.98
CA LYS A 5 6.72 -25.22 18.27
C LYS A 5 5.29 -25.46 17.78
N VAL A 6 4.30 -25.03 18.57
CA VAL A 6 2.86 -25.16 18.18
C VAL A 6 2.55 -24.26 16.98
N ILE A 7 2.99 -23.00 16.96
CA ILE A 7 2.78 -22.09 15.83
C ILE A 7 3.43 -22.66 14.55
N LYS A 8 4.64 -23.20 14.63
CA LYS A 8 5.32 -23.81 13.48
C LYS A 8 4.58 -25.02 12.89
N LYS A 9 3.83 -25.77 13.70
CA LYS A 9 3.11 -26.97 13.25
C LYS A 9 1.90 -26.64 12.38
N TYR A 10 1.29 -25.46 12.54
CA TYR A 10 0.06 -25.05 11.83
C TYR A 10 0.28 -23.95 10.79
N MET A 11 1.51 -23.50 10.56
CA MET A 11 1.79 -22.56 9.47
C MET A 11 1.63 -23.25 8.11
N SER A 12 0.79 -22.68 7.25
CA SER A 12 0.65 -23.13 5.86
C SER A 12 2.00 -23.06 5.13
N LEU A 13 2.20 -23.91 4.11
CA LEU A 13 3.40 -23.85 3.26
C LEU A 13 3.63 -22.44 2.73
N THR A 14 2.56 -21.75 2.33
CA THR A 14 2.59 -20.37 1.84
C THR A 14 3.18 -19.40 2.86
N THR A 15 2.74 -19.50 4.12
CA THR A 15 3.27 -18.66 5.20
C THR A 15 4.75 -18.91 5.43
N ARG A 16 5.20 -20.17 5.34
CA ARG A 16 6.64 -20.52 5.46
C ARG A 16 7.45 -19.91 4.31
N ILE A 17 6.94 -19.97 3.09
CA ILE A 17 7.59 -19.35 1.91
C ILE A 17 7.69 -17.83 2.11
N PHE A 18 6.63 -17.16 2.54
CA PHE A 18 6.67 -15.73 2.82
C PHE A 18 7.69 -15.36 3.89
N HIS A 19 7.75 -16.10 4.98
CA HIS A 19 8.77 -15.90 6.02
C HIS A 19 10.19 -16.14 5.53
N PHE A 20 10.39 -17.10 4.64
CA PHE A 20 11.69 -17.34 4.02
C PHE A 20 12.08 -16.16 3.12
N LEU A 21 11.19 -15.76 2.22
CA LEU A 21 11.41 -14.63 1.31
C LEU A 21 11.65 -13.32 2.08
N ALA A 22 10.93 -13.09 3.17
CA ALA A 22 11.08 -11.90 4.01
C ALA A 22 12.46 -11.77 4.69
N ARG A 23 13.23 -12.88 4.78
CA ARG A 23 14.58 -12.87 5.33
C ARG A 23 15.66 -12.61 4.28
N MET A 24 15.29 -12.62 3.01
CA MET A 24 16.23 -12.35 1.94
C MET A 24 16.57 -10.85 1.89
N PRO A 25 17.80 -10.49 1.49
CA PRO A 25 18.16 -9.09 1.30
C PRO A 25 17.21 -8.40 0.31
N LEU A 26 16.68 -7.23 0.68
CA LEU A 26 15.72 -6.49 -0.13
C LEU A 26 16.22 -6.24 -1.58
N PRO A 27 17.49 -5.83 -1.82
CA PRO A 27 18.00 -5.65 -3.18
C PRO A 27 17.98 -6.94 -4.03
N LEU A 28 18.18 -8.10 -3.39
CA LEU A 28 18.09 -9.39 -4.10
C LEU A 28 16.64 -9.69 -4.49
N MET A 29 15.69 -9.47 -3.58
CA MET A 29 14.26 -9.66 -3.86
C MET A 29 13.80 -8.74 -5.00
N GLN A 30 14.22 -7.48 -5.00
CA GLN A 30 13.90 -6.52 -6.06
C GLN A 30 14.48 -6.96 -7.42
N ARG A 31 15.72 -7.45 -7.46
CA ARG A 31 16.33 -7.96 -8.70
C ARG A 31 15.59 -9.19 -9.24
N LEU A 32 15.28 -10.15 -8.38
CA LEU A 32 14.48 -11.33 -8.75
C LEU A 32 13.09 -10.92 -9.25
N GLY A 33 12.46 -9.98 -8.56
CA GLY A 33 11.19 -9.41 -8.96
C GLY A 33 11.25 -8.71 -10.32
N ALA A 34 12.29 -7.96 -10.60
CA ALA A 34 12.51 -7.32 -11.89
C ALA A 34 12.58 -8.35 -13.04
N VAL A 35 13.28 -9.46 -12.82
CA VAL A 35 13.34 -10.59 -13.78
C VAL A 35 11.95 -11.21 -13.96
N LEU A 36 11.22 -11.45 -12.87
CA LEU A 36 9.86 -11.98 -12.91
C LEU A 36 8.89 -11.04 -13.63
N GLY A 37 9.06 -9.71 -13.47
CA GLY A 37 8.28 -8.71 -14.20
C GLY A 37 8.44 -8.86 -15.72
N TRP A 38 9.66 -9.03 -16.20
CA TRP A 38 9.92 -9.30 -17.61
C TRP A 38 9.41 -10.66 -18.06
N LEU A 39 9.52 -11.69 -17.23
CA LEU A 39 8.98 -13.02 -17.53
C LEU A 39 7.45 -12.94 -17.72
N VAL A 40 6.75 -12.26 -16.81
CA VAL A 40 5.30 -12.03 -16.94
C VAL A 40 4.96 -11.25 -18.20
N TRP A 41 5.77 -10.24 -18.54
CA TRP A 41 5.63 -9.47 -19.77
C TRP A 41 5.65 -10.36 -21.02
N TRP A 42 6.55 -11.32 -21.09
CA TRP A 42 6.65 -12.24 -22.23
C TRP A 42 5.57 -13.31 -22.25
N LEU A 43 5.25 -13.87 -21.09
CA LEU A 43 4.31 -14.99 -20.97
C LEU A 43 2.84 -14.55 -20.95
N SER A 44 2.52 -13.28 -20.66
CA SER A 44 1.14 -12.79 -20.60
C SER A 44 0.84 -11.75 -21.70
N PRO A 45 0.26 -12.20 -22.84
CA PRO A 45 -0.15 -11.28 -23.91
C PRO A 45 -1.19 -10.24 -23.43
N SER A 46 -2.08 -10.64 -22.54
CA SER A 46 -3.10 -9.74 -21.96
C SER A 46 -2.46 -8.61 -21.14
N TYR A 47 -1.53 -8.94 -20.23
CA TYR A 47 -0.80 -7.94 -19.45
C TYR A 47 -0.05 -6.98 -20.37
N ARG A 48 0.71 -7.52 -21.34
CA ARG A 48 1.47 -6.71 -22.30
C ARG A 48 0.59 -5.77 -23.13
N ARG A 49 -0.56 -6.26 -23.59
CA ARG A 49 -1.52 -5.45 -24.36
C ARG A 49 -2.07 -4.30 -23.52
N ASN A 50 -2.53 -4.59 -22.30
CA ASN A 50 -3.10 -3.59 -21.40
C ASN A 50 -2.06 -2.54 -20.99
N PHE A 51 -0.84 -2.98 -20.65
CA PHE A 51 0.25 -2.08 -20.31
C PHE A 51 0.57 -1.13 -21.48
N LYS A 52 0.75 -1.66 -22.71
CA LYS A 52 1.00 -0.85 -23.90
C LYS A 52 -0.15 0.14 -24.18
N ALA A 53 -1.39 -0.30 -24.02
CA ALA A 53 -2.55 0.56 -24.19
C ALA A 53 -2.55 1.74 -23.19
N ASN A 54 -2.23 1.46 -21.92
CA ASN A 54 -2.14 2.49 -20.89
C ASN A 54 -0.99 3.47 -21.16
N VAL A 55 0.19 2.97 -21.54
CA VAL A 55 1.35 3.81 -21.92
C VAL A 55 1.01 4.72 -23.10
N HIS A 56 0.40 4.17 -24.14
CA HIS A 56 -0.05 4.94 -25.30
C HIS A 56 -1.08 5.99 -24.91
N ALA A 57 -2.04 5.59 -24.07
CA ALA A 57 -3.10 6.49 -23.58
C ALA A 57 -2.55 7.68 -22.76
N ALA A 58 -1.47 7.45 -22.03
CA ALA A 58 -0.79 8.48 -21.25
C ALA A 58 0.16 9.36 -22.10
N GLY A 59 0.33 9.07 -23.38
CA GLY A 59 1.26 9.81 -24.26
C GLY A 59 2.72 9.60 -23.92
N VAL A 60 3.06 8.54 -23.17
CA VAL A 60 4.44 8.25 -22.74
C VAL A 60 5.15 7.41 -23.79
N ALA A 61 6.40 7.79 -24.14
CA ALA A 61 7.20 7.00 -25.05
C ALA A 61 7.56 5.65 -24.44
N TRP A 62 7.57 4.60 -25.27
CA TRP A 62 7.90 3.24 -24.80
C TRP A 62 9.24 3.14 -24.08
N ARG A 63 10.27 3.84 -24.55
CA ARG A 63 11.59 3.86 -23.93
C ARG A 63 11.54 4.30 -22.47
N ASP A 64 10.64 5.25 -22.14
CA ASP A 64 10.50 5.85 -20.83
C ASP A 64 9.57 4.99 -19.91
N ALA A 65 8.59 4.29 -20.52
CA ALA A 65 7.71 3.36 -19.82
C ALA A 65 8.30 1.97 -19.57
N ARG A 66 9.24 1.53 -20.40
CA ARG A 66 9.84 0.19 -20.35
C ARG A 66 10.39 -0.20 -18.97
N PRO A 67 11.09 0.67 -18.23
CA PRO A 67 11.60 0.34 -16.90
C PRO A 67 10.49 -0.05 -15.90
N ALA A 68 9.26 0.42 -16.08
CA ALA A 68 8.14 0.10 -15.19
C ALA A 68 7.78 -1.38 -15.19
N VAL A 69 8.09 -2.13 -16.26
CA VAL A 69 7.89 -3.60 -16.31
C VAL A 69 8.71 -4.29 -15.23
N ALA A 70 9.99 -3.92 -15.10
CA ALA A 70 10.86 -4.43 -14.05
C ALA A 70 10.46 -3.91 -12.66
N ALA A 71 10.12 -2.62 -12.57
CA ALA A 71 9.75 -1.97 -11.32
C ALA A 71 8.49 -2.58 -10.69
N ILE A 72 7.46 -2.91 -11.48
CA ILE A 72 6.26 -3.59 -10.99
C ILE A 72 6.61 -4.98 -10.44
N GLY A 73 7.47 -5.73 -11.13
CA GLY A 73 7.94 -7.01 -10.64
C GLY A 73 8.71 -6.92 -9.33
N ALA A 74 9.59 -5.92 -9.21
CA ALA A 74 10.34 -5.63 -7.98
C ALA A 74 9.39 -5.27 -6.82
N MET A 75 8.42 -4.39 -7.06
CA MET A 75 7.41 -3.98 -6.08
C MET A 75 6.61 -5.19 -5.55
N VAL A 76 6.20 -6.12 -6.42
CA VAL A 76 5.48 -7.31 -5.97
C VAL A 76 6.39 -8.25 -5.17
N ALA A 77 7.65 -8.39 -5.57
CA ALA A 77 8.59 -9.28 -4.91
C ALA A 77 9.03 -8.78 -3.52
N GLU A 78 8.96 -7.48 -3.24
CA GLU A 78 9.29 -6.95 -1.91
C GLU A 78 8.16 -7.10 -0.87
N LEU A 79 6.92 -7.43 -1.29
CA LEU A 79 5.78 -7.56 -0.37
C LEU A 79 6.02 -8.51 0.81
N PRO A 80 6.66 -9.69 0.66
CA PRO A 80 6.98 -10.54 1.80
C PRO A 80 7.84 -9.82 2.85
N TRP A 81 8.84 -9.05 2.42
CA TRP A 81 9.68 -8.25 3.30
C TRP A 81 8.86 -7.16 4.01
N VAL A 82 8.03 -6.41 3.28
CA VAL A 82 7.19 -5.33 3.83
C VAL A 82 6.19 -5.88 4.85
N TRP A 83 5.51 -6.98 4.52
CA TRP A 83 4.44 -7.52 5.38
C TRP A 83 4.97 -8.28 6.59
N MET A 84 6.12 -8.95 6.47
CA MET A 84 6.70 -9.78 7.53
C MET A 84 7.76 -9.05 8.34
N ARG A 85 8.07 -7.80 8.04
CA ARG A 85 9.04 -6.99 8.78
C ARG A 85 8.69 -6.97 10.27
N PRO A 86 9.65 -7.21 11.18
CA PRO A 86 9.40 -7.11 12.62
C PRO A 86 8.88 -5.72 13.02
N HIS A 87 8.00 -5.63 14.00
CA HIS A 87 7.48 -4.35 14.49
C HIS A 87 8.57 -3.47 15.11
N SER A 88 9.62 -4.09 15.63
CA SER A 88 10.80 -3.39 16.19
C SER A 88 11.77 -2.87 15.11
N ALA A 89 11.66 -3.36 13.87
CA ALA A 89 12.55 -2.91 12.81
C ALA A 89 12.11 -1.52 12.34
N LYS A 90 13.03 -0.55 12.37
CA LYS A 90 12.80 0.81 11.92
C LYS A 90 12.97 0.94 10.40
N LEU A 91 12.34 1.97 9.83
CA LEU A 91 12.49 2.34 8.43
C LEU A 91 13.55 3.43 8.24
N ASP A 92 14.24 3.80 9.31
CA ASP A 92 15.30 4.80 9.27
C ASP A 92 16.35 4.47 8.21
N GLY A 93 16.69 5.45 7.39
CA GLY A 93 17.62 5.28 6.26
C GLY A 93 17.05 4.62 5.01
N LEU A 94 15.89 3.97 5.07
CA LEU A 94 15.20 3.40 3.91
C LEU A 94 14.19 4.35 3.28
N VAL A 95 13.60 5.25 4.08
CA VAL A 95 12.63 6.23 3.64
C VAL A 95 13.21 7.63 3.79
N LYS A 96 13.26 8.36 2.69
CA LYS A 96 13.60 9.79 2.68
C LYS A 96 12.31 10.60 2.63
N TRP A 97 12.25 11.63 3.44
CA TRP A 97 11.11 12.54 3.52
C TRP A 97 11.45 13.86 2.84
N ASP A 98 10.52 14.33 2.03
CA ASP A 98 10.54 15.66 1.41
C ASP A 98 9.16 16.28 1.61
N GLY A 99 9.10 17.51 2.10
CA GLY A 99 7.83 18.19 2.41
C GLY A 99 7.09 17.67 3.65
N ALA A 100 7.76 16.97 4.58
CA ALA A 100 7.15 16.49 5.82
C ALA A 100 6.53 17.64 6.65
N GLU A 101 7.10 18.82 6.58
CA GLU A 101 6.65 20.06 7.23
C GLU A 101 5.23 20.47 6.81
N HIS A 102 4.79 20.13 5.60
CA HIS A 102 3.42 20.40 5.15
C HIS A 102 2.39 19.59 5.92
N PHE A 103 2.71 18.32 6.20
CA PHE A 103 1.86 17.49 7.05
C PHE A 103 1.87 17.99 8.50
N GLU A 104 3.03 18.33 9.02
CA GLU A 104 3.17 18.86 10.40
C GLU A 104 2.38 20.15 10.59
N ALA A 105 2.45 21.07 9.61
CA ALA A 105 1.66 22.30 9.62
C ALA A 105 0.14 22.03 9.58
N ALA A 106 -0.30 21.05 8.77
CA ALA A 106 -1.70 20.64 8.72
C ALA A 106 -2.19 20.06 10.08
N MET A 107 -1.35 19.27 10.76
CA MET A 107 -1.67 18.74 12.07
C MET A 107 -1.70 19.81 13.16
N GLN A 108 -0.77 20.76 13.13
CA GLN A 108 -0.74 21.91 14.06
C GLN A 108 -1.98 22.80 13.93
N ALA A 109 -2.60 22.87 12.75
CA ALA A 109 -3.87 23.58 12.56
C ALA A 109 -5.06 22.95 13.31
N GLY A 110 -4.92 21.74 13.84
CA GLY A 110 -5.89 21.08 14.73
C GLY A 110 -7.20 20.65 14.07
N LYS A 111 -7.30 20.72 12.73
CA LYS A 111 -8.53 20.39 11.97
C LYS A 111 -8.59 18.94 11.48
N GLY A 112 -7.55 18.14 11.81
CA GLY A 112 -7.32 16.83 11.22
C GLY A 112 -6.70 16.91 9.82
N ALA A 113 -6.12 15.80 9.35
CA ALA A 113 -5.46 15.74 8.05
C ALA A 113 -5.81 14.46 7.28
N ILE A 114 -5.97 14.58 5.96
CA ILE A 114 -6.11 13.44 5.03
C ILE A 114 -4.87 13.40 4.16
N ILE A 115 -4.12 12.31 4.27
CA ILE A 115 -2.99 12.02 3.39
C ILE A 115 -3.52 11.29 2.16
N MET A 116 -3.40 11.91 1.00
CA MET A 116 -3.75 11.29 -0.28
C MET A 116 -2.50 10.72 -0.93
N SER A 117 -2.55 9.45 -1.32
CA SER A 117 -1.44 8.77 -1.99
C SER A 117 -1.96 7.90 -3.14
N PRO A 118 -1.28 7.85 -4.29
CA PRO A 118 -1.58 6.87 -5.32
C PRO A 118 -0.99 5.49 -4.97
N HIS A 119 -1.50 4.43 -5.61
CA HIS A 119 -0.86 3.10 -5.61
C HIS A 119 0.38 3.10 -6.51
N LEU A 120 1.36 3.93 -6.19
CA LEU A 120 2.57 4.13 -6.98
C LEU A 120 3.81 3.70 -6.19
N GLY A 121 4.72 2.98 -6.85
CA GLY A 121 5.96 2.50 -6.23
C GLY A 121 5.69 1.58 -5.03
N ALA A 122 6.50 1.69 -4.00
CA ALA A 122 6.41 0.88 -2.78
C ALA A 122 5.32 1.41 -1.81
N TRP A 123 4.12 1.68 -2.30
CA TRP A 123 3.02 2.29 -1.52
C TRP A 123 2.64 1.51 -0.24
N GLU A 124 2.82 0.19 -0.23
CA GLU A 124 2.56 -0.65 0.95
C GLU A 124 3.43 -0.28 2.17
N ILE A 125 4.65 0.19 1.95
CA ILE A 125 5.52 0.68 3.03
C ILE A 125 5.12 2.08 3.50
N GLY A 126 4.42 2.86 2.66
CA GLY A 126 4.06 4.24 2.94
C GLY A 126 3.25 4.39 4.22
N ALA A 127 2.21 3.57 4.41
CA ALA A 127 1.39 3.60 5.63
C ALA A 127 2.22 3.31 6.89
N GLN A 128 3.15 2.36 6.81
CA GLN A 128 4.04 2.03 7.93
C GLN A 128 5.02 3.17 8.23
N ALA A 129 5.58 3.79 7.19
CA ALA A 129 6.51 4.90 7.31
C ALA A 129 5.84 6.15 7.93
N ILE A 130 4.62 6.48 7.48
CA ILE A 130 3.82 7.57 8.03
C ILE A 130 3.55 7.34 9.52
N ALA A 131 3.07 6.13 9.88
CA ALA A 131 2.79 5.78 11.26
C ALA A 131 4.05 5.81 12.14
N GLU A 132 5.19 5.35 11.63
CA GLU A 132 6.46 5.33 12.37
C GLU A 132 7.00 6.75 12.60
N LYS A 133 6.91 7.64 11.61
CA LYS A 133 7.42 9.01 11.72
C LYS A 133 6.52 9.90 12.56
N PHE A 134 5.23 9.92 12.27
CA PHE A 134 4.32 10.92 12.82
C PHE A 134 3.51 10.41 14.01
N GLY A 135 3.35 9.10 14.15
CA GLY A 135 2.56 8.49 15.20
C GLY A 135 3.00 8.84 16.62
N PRO A 136 4.31 8.88 16.95
CA PRO A 136 4.76 9.28 18.28
C PRO A 136 4.34 10.69 18.69
N THR A 137 4.18 11.61 17.74
CA THR A 137 3.80 13.01 18.00
C THR A 137 2.29 13.24 17.90
N TYR A 138 1.63 12.65 16.89
CA TYR A 138 0.25 12.98 16.54
C TYR A 138 -0.75 11.85 16.81
N GLY A 139 -0.29 10.75 17.40
CA GLY A 139 -1.15 9.59 17.66
C GLY A 139 -1.33 8.67 16.44
N PRO A 140 -2.21 7.67 16.52
CA PRO A 140 -2.35 6.66 15.47
C PRO A 140 -3.01 7.21 14.20
N MET A 141 -2.45 6.81 13.05
CA MET A 141 -3.10 6.97 11.75
C MET A 141 -4.21 5.94 11.59
N VAL A 142 -5.39 6.35 11.18
CA VAL A 142 -6.47 5.42 10.81
C VAL A 142 -6.52 5.25 9.29
N ALA A 143 -6.42 4.03 8.81
CA ALA A 143 -6.51 3.72 7.38
C ALA A 143 -7.58 2.66 7.09
N LEU A 144 -8.27 2.80 5.94
CA LEU A 144 -9.23 1.79 5.49
C LEU A 144 -8.50 0.61 4.87
N PHE A 145 -8.77 -0.58 5.38
CA PHE A 145 -8.25 -1.80 4.81
C PHE A 145 -9.38 -2.74 4.36
N ARG A 146 -9.25 -3.24 3.15
CA ARG A 146 -10.09 -4.32 2.68
C ARG A 146 -9.50 -5.66 3.13
N PRO A 147 -10.30 -6.59 3.69
CA PRO A 147 -9.86 -7.96 3.94
C PRO A 147 -9.27 -8.60 2.68
N ALA A 148 -8.28 -9.46 2.85
CA ALA A 148 -7.68 -10.15 1.72
C ALA A 148 -8.73 -11.02 1.02
N ARG A 149 -8.78 -10.97 -0.32
CA ARG A 149 -9.73 -11.79 -1.11
C ARG A 149 -9.51 -13.30 -0.94
N LYS A 150 -8.30 -13.71 -0.60
CA LYS A 150 -7.90 -15.09 -0.36
C LYS A 150 -7.65 -15.28 1.12
N ALA A 151 -8.41 -16.16 1.77
CA ALA A 151 -8.31 -16.39 3.22
C ALA A 151 -6.88 -16.74 3.70
N TRP A 152 -6.08 -17.42 2.86
CA TRP A 152 -4.70 -17.77 3.21
C TRP A 152 -3.75 -16.56 3.26
N LEU A 153 -4.10 -15.43 2.59
CA LEU A 153 -3.34 -14.17 2.65
C LEU A 153 -3.65 -13.36 3.92
N GLU A 154 -4.81 -13.55 4.52
CA GLU A 154 -5.26 -12.71 5.65
C GLU A 154 -4.25 -12.66 6.80
N PRO A 155 -3.68 -13.79 7.29
CA PRO A 155 -2.69 -13.75 8.36
C PRO A 155 -1.40 -13.00 7.99
N LEU A 156 -1.02 -13.01 6.70
CA LEU A 156 0.18 -12.34 6.19
C LEU A 156 -0.05 -10.83 6.14
N VAL A 157 -1.19 -10.42 5.61
CA VAL A 157 -1.55 -9.01 5.46
C VAL A 157 -1.91 -8.38 6.81
N ALA A 158 -2.51 -9.14 7.74
CA ALA A 158 -2.83 -8.68 9.07
C ALA A 158 -1.58 -8.16 9.82
N ASN A 159 -0.44 -8.84 9.70
CA ASN A 159 0.82 -8.39 10.31
C ASN A 159 1.29 -7.03 9.77
N ALA A 160 1.10 -6.77 8.48
CA ALA A 160 1.45 -5.48 7.88
C ALA A 160 0.55 -4.34 8.36
N ARG A 161 -0.69 -4.65 8.73
CA ARG A 161 -1.73 -3.70 9.17
C ARG A 161 -1.74 -3.46 10.67
N THR A 162 -1.14 -4.36 11.45
CA THR A 162 -1.04 -4.26 12.91
C THR A 162 0.34 -3.70 13.26
N ARG A 163 0.50 -2.39 13.17
CA ARG A 163 1.75 -1.67 13.47
C ARG A 163 1.51 -0.67 14.58
N PRO A 164 2.54 -0.33 15.39
CA PRO A 164 2.44 0.81 16.29
C PRO A 164 1.99 2.06 15.52
N PHE A 165 1.03 2.78 16.07
CA PHE A 165 0.44 3.99 15.49
C PHE A 165 -0.24 3.82 14.11
N LEU A 166 -0.64 2.59 13.76
CA LEU A 166 -1.42 2.31 12.55
C LEU A 166 -2.67 1.51 12.92
N ASP A 167 -3.81 2.17 12.91
CA ASP A 167 -5.12 1.58 13.18
C ASP A 167 -5.84 1.23 11.88
N SER A 168 -6.35 0.01 11.81
CA SER A 168 -7.10 -0.48 10.66
C SER A 168 -8.59 -0.30 10.88
N ALA A 169 -9.27 0.32 9.92
CA ALA A 169 -10.72 0.37 9.86
C ALA A 169 -11.24 -0.41 8.64
N PRO A 170 -12.38 -1.13 8.75
CA PRO A 170 -12.92 -1.90 7.63
C PRO A 170 -13.44 -0.98 6.52
N THR A 171 -13.42 -1.44 5.26
CA THR A 171 -14.00 -0.73 4.11
C THR A 171 -15.54 -0.82 4.11
N SER A 172 -16.16 -0.33 5.17
CA SER A 172 -17.61 -0.32 5.41
C SER A 172 -18.05 1.04 5.96
N LEU A 173 -19.35 1.27 6.10
CA LEU A 173 -19.88 2.48 6.74
C LEU A 173 -19.33 2.68 8.16
N ALA A 174 -19.09 1.60 8.89
CA ALA A 174 -18.49 1.69 10.23
C ALA A 174 -17.06 2.24 10.16
N GLY A 175 -16.24 1.76 9.21
CA GLY A 175 -14.90 2.28 9.00
C GLY A 175 -14.88 3.74 8.54
N VAL A 176 -15.79 4.13 7.65
CA VAL A 176 -15.93 5.54 7.24
C VAL A 176 -16.30 6.43 8.44
N ARG A 177 -17.22 5.98 9.31
CA ARG A 177 -17.52 6.71 10.54
C ARG A 177 -16.31 6.85 11.46
N THR A 178 -15.47 5.82 11.53
CA THR A 178 -14.21 5.88 12.29
C THR A 178 -13.26 6.93 11.72
N LEU A 179 -13.07 6.99 10.38
CA LEU A 179 -12.28 8.02 9.73
C LEU A 179 -12.79 9.44 10.05
N ILE A 180 -14.10 9.66 9.88
CA ILE A 180 -14.72 10.97 10.17
C ILE A 180 -14.52 11.36 11.63
N ARG A 181 -14.68 10.41 12.57
CA ARG A 181 -14.43 10.66 14.00
C ARG A 181 -12.99 11.04 14.26
N THR A 182 -12.02 10.31 13.66
CA THR A 182 -10.59 10.59 13.77
C THR A 182 -10.28 12.02 13.30
N LEU A 183 -10.77 12.41 12.14
CA LEU A 183 -10.56 13.74 11.58
C LEU A 183 -11.19 14.84 12.45
N ARG A 184 -12.43 14.65 12.92
CA ARG A 184 -13.11 15.60 13.80
C ARG A 184 -12.39 15.80 15.14
N ASN A 185 -11.66 14.80 15.60
CA ASN A 185 -10.84 14.87 16.82
C ASN A 185 -9.41 15.40 16.55
N GLY A 186 -9.16 15.97 15.37
CA GLY A 186 -7.84 16.50 15.00
C GLY A 186 -6.81 15.45 14.63
N GLY A 187 -7.22 14.18 14.47
CA GLY A 187 -6.34 13.09 14.03
C GLY A 187 -6.16 13.05 12.51
N TYR A 188 -5.55 11.99 11.99
CA TYR A 188 -5.26 11.88 10.56
C TYR A 188 -5.54 10.51 9.99
N THR A 189 -5.75 10.47 8.67
CA THR A 189 -6.03 9.26 7.89
C THR A 189 -5.28 9.28 6.58
N ALA A 190 -5.08 8.08 5.98
CA ALA A 190 -4.53 7.94 4.64
C ALA A 190 -5.55 7.25 3.72
N ILE A 191 -5.70 7.77 2.52
CA ILE A 191 -6.61 7.25 1.50
C ILE A 191 -5.89 7.19 0.14
N LEU A 192 -6.06 6.08 -0.57
CA LEU A 192 -5.56 5.88 -1.93
C LEU A 192 -6.75 5.91 -2.89
N PRO A 193 -7.07 7.07 -3.51
CA PRO A 193 -8.32 7.28 -4.26
C PRO A 193 -8.26 6.86 -5.73
N ASP A 194 -7.14 6.36 -6.21
CA ASP A 194 -6.83 6.09 -7.62
C ASP A 194 -7.37 4.74 -8.14
N GLN A 195 -8.06 3.96 -7.32
CA GLN A 195 -8.73 2.74 -7.75
C GLN A 195 -10.19 3.01 -8.10
N VAL A 196 -10.67 2.32 -9.15
CA VAL A 196 -12.10 2.37 -9.55
C VAL A 196 -12.96 1.83 -8.41
N PRO A 197 -13.89 2.62 -7.87
CA PRO A 197 -14.79 2.17 -6.81
C PRO A 197 -15.86 1.22 -7.37
N PRO A 198 -16.55 0.46 -6.48
CA PRO A 198 -17.73 -0.30 -6.89
C PRO A 198 -18.78 0.58 -7.55
N LEU A 199 -19.59 -0.01 -8.43
CA LEU A 199 -20.67 0.69 -9.10
C LEU A 199 -21.61 1.38 -8.07
N GLY A 200 -21.98 2.62 -8.31
CA GLY A 200 -22.79 3.44 -7.40
C GLY A 200 -22.00 4.14 -6.28
N GLN A 201 -20.70 3.92 -6.17
CA GLN A 201 -19.84 4.56 -5.15
C GLN A 201 -18.87 5.60 -5.74
N GLY A 202 -19.06 5.98 -6.98
CA GLY A 202 -18.23 6.95 -7.68
C GLY A 202 -19.05 7.83 -8.61
N VAL A 203 -18.36 8.77 -9.24
CA VAL A 203 -18.86 9.63 -10.32
C VAL A 203 -17.90 9.57 -11.48
N TRP A 204 -18.41 9.80 -12.69
CA TRP A 204 -17.57 10.03 -13.85
C TRP A 204 -17.01 11.45 -13.77
N ALA A 205 -15.71 11.59 -13.85
CA ALA A 205 -15.02 12.86 -13.77
C ALA A 205 -13.85 12.89 -14.77
N PRO A 206 -13.54 14.03 -15.38
CA PRO A 206 -12.44 14.15 -16.32
C PRO A 206 -11.09 14.02 -15.59
N PHE A 207 -10.20 13.21 -16.14
CA PHE A 207 -8.84 13.01 -15.65
C PHE A 207 -7.90 12.87 -16.86
N PHE A 208 -6.99 13.82 -17.03
CA PHE A 208 -6.10 13.90 -18.20
C PHE A 208 -6.81 13.72 -19.55
N GLY A 209 -7.93 14.43 -19.75
CA GLY A 209 -8.70 14.43 -21.00
C GLY A 209 -9.55 13.17 -21.23
N ARG A 210 -9.77 12.35 -20.22
CA ARG A 210 -10.63 11.15 -20.27
C ARG A 210 -11.54 11.12 -19.06
N ASP A 211 -12.76 10.67 -19.25
CA ASP A 211 -13.64 10.38 -18.12
C ASP A 211 -13.23 9.10 -17.43
N VAL A 212 -13.04 9.19 -16.11
CA VAL A 212 -12.75 8.06 -15.23
C VAL A 212 -13.79 7.99 -14.12
N TYR A 213 -14.15 6.75 -13.73
CA TYR A 213 -15.06 6.53 -12.63
C TYR A 213 -14.30 6.68 -11.32
N THR A 214 -14.51 7.80 -10.65
CA THR A 214 -13.71 8.28 -9.51
C THR A 214 -14.48 8.14 -8.20
N MET A 215 -13.83 7.66 -7.14
CA MET A 215 -14.48 7.53 -5.83
C MET A 215 -14.81 8.90 -5.22
N THR A 216 -15.94 8.96 -4.53
CA THR A 216 -16.44 10.20 -3.91
C THR A 216 -16.17 10.28 -2.41
N LEU A 217 -15.52 9.29 -1.81
CA LEU A 217 -15.29 9.23 -0.37
C LEU A 217 -14.54 10.46 0.16
N LEU A 218 -13.59 10.99 -0.61
CA LEU A 218 -12.80 12.16 -0.23
C LEU A 218 -13.58 13.48 -0.27
N ALA A 219 -14.67 13.54 -1.07
CA ALA A 219 -15.48 14.74 -1.25
C ALA A 219 -16.66 14.83 -0.26
N LYS A 220 -16.84 13.81 0.58
CA LYS A 220 -17.87 13.72 1.61
C LYS A 220 -17.34 14.04 2.99
#